data_71ddc01905f726d5fb4017d2cb0580de
#
_entry.id   71ddc01905f726d5fb4017d2cb0580de
#
_cell.length_a   1.000
_cell.length_b   1.000
_cell.length_c   1.000
_cell.angle_alpha   90.00
_cell.angle_beta   90.00
_cell.angle_gamma   90.00
#
_symmetry.space_group_name_H-M   'P 1'
#
loop_
_entity.id
_entity.type
_entity.pdbx_description
1 polymer ?
#
loop_
_entity_poly.entity_id
_entity_poly.type
_entity_poly.pdbx_seq_one_letter_code
_entity_poly.pdbx_strand_id
1 'polypeptide(L)'
;MCMNATENRLGKLKVFLRFLYINGIVDISKIHEDSDEGFINRLKIQKCVYLAKYYGLDLGYKYNMYMYGPYSADLSNEYYSVIDDIIAKKDYYYHNNNKEEVEELEGFDAKKFLVDIKNKDANWLELATTAINLSRVFKGDELLEVLYEMKGHRFPKEFIDKVYNEILALVKIPHRHHNNK
;
A
#
# COMPACT_ATOMS: atom_id res chain seq x y z
N MET A 1 -9.55 -19.55 23.51
CA MET A 1 -10.60 -19.20 22.54
C MET A 1 -9.88 -18.88 21.22
N CYS A 2 -10.01 -19.71 20.20
CA CYS A 2 -9.32 -19.43 18.93
C CYS A 2 -10.02 -18.25 18.26
N MET A 3 -9.29 -17.15 18.03
CA MET A 3 -9.75 -16.05 17.20
C MET A 3 -10.10 -16.58 15.80
N ASN A 4 -11.22 -16.14 15.25
CA ASN A 4 -11.54 -16.50 13.86
C ASN A 4 -10.61 -15.74 12.89
N ALA A 5 -10.52 -16.22 11.64
CA ALA A 5 -9.58 -15.66 10.65
C ALA A 5 -9.84 -14.17 10.38
N THR A 6 -11.09 -13.72 10.46
CA THR A 6 -11.47 -12.30 10.26
C THR A 6 -11.04 -11.45 11.45
N GLU A 7 -11.22 -11.90 12.69
CA GLU A 7 -10.75 -11.18 13.88
C GLU A 7 -9.24 -11.01 13.89
N ASN A 8 -8.50 -12.04 13.50
CA ASN A 8 -7.04 -11.97 13.35
C ASN A 8 -6.63 -10.95 12.28
N ARG A 9 -7.32 -10.94 11.11
CA ARG A 9 -7.05 -9.96 10.05
C ARG A 9 -7.30 -8.53 10.51
N LEU A 10 -8.43 -8.27 11.18
CA LEU A 10 -8.77 -6.93 11.69
C LEU A 10 -7.77 -6.46 12.76
N GLY A 11 -7.31 -7.36 13.64
CA GLY A 11 -6.25 -7.06 14.61
C GLY A 11 -4.96 -6.63 13.92
N LYS A 12 -4.49 -7.40 12.94
CA LYS A 12 -3.30 -7.04 12.14
C LYS A 12 -3.49 -5.75 11.36
N LEU A 13 -4.66 -5.51 10.77
CA LEU A 13 -4.99 -4.26 10.09
C LEU A 13 -4.90 -3.08 11.04
N LYS A 14 -5.44 -3.20 12.26
CA LYS A 14 -5.38 -2.16 13.30
C LYS A 14 -3.93 -1.79 13.63
N VAL A 15 -3.08 -2.77 13.89
CA VAL A 15 -1.64 -2.55 14.18
C VAL A 15 -0.97 -1.87 12.99
N PHE A 16 -1.24 -2.31 11.77
CA PHE A 16 -0.63 -1.72 10.57
C PHE A 16 -1.09 -0.29 10.30
N LEU A 17 -2.38 0.03 10.50
CA LEU A 17 -2.89 1.41 10.35
C LEU A 17 -2.29 2.36 11.39
N ARG A 18 -2.11 1.91 12.63
CA ARG A 18 -1.40 2.68 13.67
C ARG A 18 0.05 2.92 13.27
N PHE A 19 0.73 1.88 12.76
CA PHE A 19 2.10 1.98 12.24
C PHE A 19 2.20 3.04 11.12
N LEU A 20 1.28 3.07 10.15
CA LEU A 20 1.26 4.08 9.10
C LEU A 20 1.06 5.48 9.64
N TYR A 21 0.15 5.65 10.61
CA TYR A 21 -0.15 6.93 11.25
C TYR A 21 1.04 7.48 12.04
N ILE A 22 1.62 6.67 12.92
CA ILE A 22 2.74 7.07 13.78
C ILE A 22 3.97 7.47 12.96
N ASN A 23 4.18 6.81 11.82
CA ASN A 23 5.29 7.14 10.92
C ASN A 23 4.97 8.30 9.94
N GLY A 24 3.80 8.92 10.04
CA GLY A 24 3.41 10.07 9.23
C GLY A 24 3.14 9.73 7.75
N ILE A 25 2.85 8.46 7.44
CA ILE A 25 2.52 8.02 6.08
C ILE A 25 1.07 8.36 5.75
N VAL A 26 0.18 8.18 6.72
CA VAL A 26 -1.27 8.42 6.62
C VAL A 26 -1.74 9.21 7.83
N ASP A 27 -2.62 10.18 7.61
CA ASP A 27 -3.37 10.82 8.68
C ASP A 27 -4.76 10.18 8.79
N ILE A 28 -4.93 9.30 9.78
CA ILE A 28 -6.18 8.58 10.00
C ILE A 28 -7.33 9.50 10.44
N SER A 29 -7.04 10.69 10.98
CA SER A 29 -8.07 11.64 11.40
C SER A 29 -8.82 12.25 10.20
N LYS A 30 -8.23 12.20 9.01
CA LYS A 30 -8.73 12.79 7.78
C LYS A 30 -9.58 11.87 6.91
N ILE A 31 -9.68 10.60 7.24
CA ILE A 31 -10.29 9.62 6.33
C ILE A 31 -11.78 9.85 6.07
N HIS A 32 -12.49 10.47 7.00
CA HIS A 32 -13.92 10.78 6.85
C HIS A 32 -14.18 12.11 6.13
N GLU A 33 -13.14 12.93 5.91
CA GLU A 33 -13.30 14.21 5.23
C GLU A 33 -13.63 14.01 3.75
N ASP A 34 -14.62 14.74 3.27
CA ASP A 34 -14.92 14.87 1.83
C ASP A 34 -14.06 16.00 1.24
N SER A 35 -12.75 15.76 1.23
CA SER A 35 -11.71 16.67 0.79
C SER A 35 -10.63 15.93 0.02
N ASP A 36 -9.78 16.66 -0.70
CA ASP A 36 -8.61 16.09 -1.38
C ASP A 36 -7.67 15.40 -0.39
N GLU A 37 -7.52 15.98 0.81
CA GLU A 37 -6.69 15.38 1.86
C GLU A 37 -7.27 14.05 2.35
N GLY A 38 -8.59 14.01 2.60
CA GLY A 38 -9.28 12.77 2.95
C GLY A 38 -9.14 11.71 1.87
N PHE A 39 -9.33 12.10 0.60
CA PHE A 39 -9.14 11.21 -0.54
C PHE A 39 -7.71 10.64 -0.61
N ILE A 40 -6.68 11.49 -0.47
CA ILE A 40 -5.27 11.10 -0.49
C ILE A 40 -4.96 10.08 0.62
N ASN A 41 -5.47 10.30 1.83
CA ASN A 41 -5.24 9.38 2.95
C ASN A 41 -5.93 8.03 2.72
N ARG A 42 -7.16 7.99 2.20
CA ARG A 42 -7.85 6.74 1.82
C ARG A 42 -7.10 6.00 0.72
N LEU A 43 -6.58 6.71 -0.28
CA LEU A 43 -5.78 6.13 -1.36
C LEU A 43 -4.48 5.53 -0.79
N LYS A 44 -3.76 6.27 0.05
CA LYS A 44 -2.53 5.78 0.68
C LYS A 44 -2.77 4.51 1.51
N ILE A 45 -3.86 4.42 2.27
CA ILE A 45 -4.22 3.19 3.01
C ILE A 45 -4.31 2.01 2.04
N GLN A 46 -5.09 2.14 0.96
CA GLN A 46 -5.27 1.09 -0.04
C GLN A 46 -3.93 0.62 -0.63
N LYS A 47 -3.05 1.58 -0.97
CA LYS A 47 -1.77 1.27 -1.61
C LYS A 47 -0.75 0.70 -0.63
N CYS A 48 -0.69 1.23 0.60
CA CYS A 48 0.21 0.71 1.62
C CYS A 48 -0.15 -0.72 2.04
N VAL A 49 -1.44 -1.02 2.22
CA VAL A 49 -1.87 -2.40 2.52
C VAL A 49 -1.59 -3.34 1.33
N TYR A 50 -1.80 -2.88 0.09
CA TYR A 50 -1.43 -3.65 -1.11
C TYR A 50 0.08 -3.96 -1.15
N LEU A 51 0.92 -2.98 -0.82
CA LEU A 51 2.38 -3.12 -0.84
C LEU A 51 2.92 -3.97 0.32
N ALA A 52 2.27 -3.93 1.48
CA ALA A 52 2.72 -4.61 2.71
C ALA A 52 3.03 -6.11 2.49
N LYS A 53 2.31 -6.78 1.58
CA LYS A 53 2.55 -8.19 1.23
C LYS A 53 3.94 -8.45 0.64
N TYR A 54 4.54 -7.46 -0.03
CA TYR A 54 5.90 -7.57 -0.58
C TYR A 54 6.98 -7.36 0.50
N TYR A 55 6.53 -6.97 1.69
CA TYR A 55 7.35 -6.81 2.90
C TYR A 55 6.97 -7.82 3.98
N GLY A 56 6.27 -8.90 3.61
CA GLY A 56 5.95 -10.02 4.50
C GLY A 56 4.59 -9.93 5.21
N LEU A 57 3.80 -8.87 5.03
CA LEU A 57 2.46 -8.75 5.62
C LEU A 57 1.37 -8.89 4.55
N ASP A 58 0.83 -10.08 4.38
CA ASP A 58 -0.35 -10.32 3.55
C ASP A 58 -1.61 -10.43 4.42
N LEU A 59 -2.49 -9.42 4.32
CA LEU A 59 -3.77 -9.40 5.03
C LEU A 59 -4.89 -10.11 4.25
N GLY A 60 -4.61 -10.72 3.10
CA GLY A 60 -5.55 -11.54 2.34
C GLY A 60 -6.63 -10.76 1.60
N TYR A 61 -6.51 -9.43 1.46
CA TYR A 61 -7.47 -8.66 0.67
C TYR A 61 -7.36 -8.94 -0.83
N LYS A 62 -8.52 -9.01 -1.48
CA LYS A 62 -8.60 -9.12 -2.94
C LYS A 62 -8.69 -7.73 -3.55
N TYR A 63 -7.93 -7.52 -4.62
CA TYR A 63 -7.84 -6.23 -5.31
C TYR A 63 -8.27 -6.37 -6.76
N ASN A 64 -9.08 -5.42 -7.21
CA ASN A 64 -9.41 -5.19 -8.62
C ASN A 64 -8.75 -3.90 -9.10
N MET A 65 -8.51 -3.80 -10.42
CA MET A 65 -7.97 -2.59 -11.02
C MET A 65 -9.08 -1.55 -11.18
N TYR A 66 -8.82 -0.33 -10.68
CA TYR A 66 -9.68 0.85 -10.81
C TYR A 66 -8.87 2.03 -11.34
N MET A 67 -9.54 3.20 -11.47
CA MET A 67 -8.94 4.42 -12.02
C MET A 67 -7.60 4.78 -11.33
N TYR A 68 -7.54 4.68 -10.01
CA TYR A 68 -6.35 4.98 -9.21
C TYR A 68 -5.53 3.71 -8.86
N GLY A 69 -5.55 2.69 -9.73
CA GLY A 69 -4.84 1.43 -9.54
C GLY A 69 -5.58 0.41 -8.65
N PRO A 70 -4.88 -0.59 -8.09
CA PRO A 70 -5.50 -1.65 -7.31
C PRO A 70 -6.30 -1.12 -6.12
N TYR A 71 -7.54 -1.59 -5.97
CA TYR A 71 -8.45 -1.21 -4.89
C TYR A 71 -9.19 -2.44 -4.37
N SER A 72 -9.39 -2.50 -3.06
CA SER A 72 -10.16 -3.52 -2.37
C SER A 72 -11.37 -2.90 -1.66
N ALA A 73 -12.57 -3.30 -2.05
CA ALA A 73 -13.80 -2.86 -1.39
C ALA A 73 -13.89 -3.41 0.04
N ASP A 74 -13.45 -4.66 0.25
CA ASP A 74 -13.44 -5.26 1.59
C ASP A 74 -12.53 -4.48 2.54
N LEU A 75 -11.31 -4.13 2.08
CA LEU A 75 -10.42 -3.28 2.85
C LEU A 75 -11.06 -1.93 3.15
N SER A 76 -11.76 -1.32 2.16
CA SER A 76 -12.42 -0.03 2.38
C SER A 76 -13.48 -0.10 3.48
N ASN A 77 -14.30 -1.14 3.46
CA ASN A 77 -15.32 -1.34 4.49
C ASN A 77 -14.70 -1.56 5.88
N GLU A 78 -13.59 -2.29 5.95
CA GLU A 78 -12.95 -2.66 7.22
C GLU A 78 -12.11 -1.53 7.80
N TYR A 79 -11.34 -0.77 7.02
CA TYR A 79 -10.47 0.25 7.60
C TYR A 79 -11.25 1.41 8.24
N TYR A 80 -12.43 1.77 7.75
CA TYR A 80 -13.26 2.78 8.40
C TYR A 80 -13.61 2.37 9.82
N SER A 81 -14.17 1.16 10.00
CA SER A 81 -14.53 0.65 11.32
C SER A 81 -13.33 0.52 12.26
N VAL A 82 -12.19 0.06 11.74
CA VAL A 82 -10.96 -0.10 12.53
C VAL A 82 -10.41 1.26 12.97
N ILE A 83 -10.43 2.27 12.10
CA ILE A 83 -9.96 3.62 12.43
C ILE A 83 -10.89 4.29 13.45
N ASP A 84 -12.21 4.12 13.31
CA ASP A 84 -13.16 4.63 14.29
C ASP A 84 -12.89 4.04 15.69
N ASP A 85 -12.57 2.75 15.77
CA ASP A 85 -12.17 2.09 17.03
C ASP A 85 -10.86 2.66 17.59
N ILE A 86 -9.85 2.90 16.73
CA ILE A 86 -8.57 3.52 17.12
C ILE A 86 -8.82 4.93 17.69
N ILE A 87 -9.62 5.74 17.02
CA ILE A 87 -9.92 7.12 17.44
C ILE A 87 -10.72 7.14 18.74
N ALA A 88 -11.78 6.32 18.83
CA ALA A 88 -12.66 6.25 20.00
C ALA A 88 -11.91 5.83 21.28
N LYS A 89 -10.99 4.90 21.16
CA LYS A 89 -10.17 4.40 22.28
C LYS A 89 -8.95 5.25 22.56
N LYS A 90 -8.69 6.29 21.76
CA LYS A 90 -7.46 7.09 21.81
C LYS A 90 -6.18 6.24 21.74
N ASP A 91 -6.26 5.09 21.10
CA ASP A 91 -5.15 4.12 20.99
C ASP A 91 -3.88 4.72 20.34
N TYR A 92 -3.98 5.86 19.68
CA TYR A 92 -2.85 6.56 19.06
C TYR A 92 -2.02 7.40 20.06
N TYR A 93 -2.51 7.64 21.28
CA TYR A 93 -1.77 8.37 22.31
C TYR A 93 -0.83 7.50 23.15
N TYR A 94 -1.02 6.18 23.13
CA TYR A 94 -0.19 5.25 23.91
C TYR A 94 1.10 4.86 23.15
N HIS A 95 2.03 5.82 23.08
CA HIS A 95 3.22 5.73 22.20
C HIS A 95 4.42 5.00 22.77
N ASN A 96 4.35 4.38 23.91
CA ASN A 96 5.56 3.87 24.55
C ASN A 96 6.08 2.52 24.04
N ASN A 97 5.33 1.78 23.18
CA ASN A 97 5.73 0.43 22.76
C ASN A 97 5.52 0.14 21.26
N ASN A 98 5.79 1.12 20.38
CA ASN A 98 5.64 0.94 18.92
C ASN A 98 6.44 -0.26 18.33
N LYS A 99 7.52 -0.67 18.98
CA LYS A 99 8.31 -1.83 18.54
C LYS A 99 7.57 -3.14 18.84
N GLU A 100 7.01 -3.28 20.03
CA GLU A 100 6.34 -4.50 20.46
C GLU A 100 5.06 -4.77 19.64
N GLU A 101 4.31 -3.73 19.28
CA GLU A 101 3.09 -3.90 18.46
C GLU A 101 3.38 -4.31 17.01
N VAL A 102 4.46 -3.79 16.41
CA VAL A 102 4.86 -4.18 15.07
C VAL A 102 5.43 -5.61 15.05
N GLU A 103 6.00 -6.08 16.15
CA GLU A 103 6.43 -7.47 16.33
C GLU A 103 5.24 -8.44 16.28
N GLU A 104 4.00 -7.99 16.58
CA GLU A 104 2.77 -8.77 16.38
C GLU A 104 2.46 -9.03 14.89
N LEU A 105 3.05 -8.24 13.97
CA LEU A 105 2.95 -8.47 12.52
C LEU A 105 4.04 -9.44 12.06
N GLU A 106 3.90 -10.69 12.44
CA GLU A 106 4.85 -11.75 12.14
C GLU A 106 5.26 -11.75 10.66
N GLY A 107 6.58 -11.70 10.40
CA GLY A 107 7.16 -11.69 9.07
C GLY A 107 7.21 -10.34 8.37
N PHE A 108 6.64 -9.27 8.95
CA PHE A 108 6.66 -7.94 8.37
C PHE A 108 8.00 -7.22 8.55
N ASP A 109 8.69 -6.92 7.45
CA ASP A 109 9.89 -6.07 7.45
C ASP A 109 9.53 -4.58 7.50
N ALA A 110 9.14 -4.11 8.69
CA ALA A 110 8.74 -2.73 8.94
C ALA A 110 9.86 -1.73 8.60
N LYS A 111 11.14 -2.09 8.86
CA LYS A 111 12.28 -1.23 8.59
C LYS A 111 12.45 -1.00 7.10
N LYS A 112 12.44 -2.08 6.31
CA LYS A 112 12.54 -1.99 4.86
C LYS A 112 11.33 -1.24 4.27
N PHE A 113 10.12 -1.52 4.75
CA PHE A 113 8.91 -0.81 4.34
C PHE A 113 9.05 0.70 4.55
N LEU A 114 9.53 1.15 5.72
CA LEU A 114 9.73 2.58 5.99
C LEU A 114 10.79 3.20 5.08
N VAL A 115 11.91 2.52 4.86
CA VAL A 115 12.98 3.02 3.97
C VAL A 115 12.44 3.26 2.56
N ASP A 116 11.66 2.33 2.05
CA ASP A 116 11.19 2.35 0.67
C ASP A 116 9.94 3.24 0.46
N ILE A 117 9.04 3.34 1.46
CA ILE A 117 7.69 3.86 1.28
C ILE A 117 7.41 5.17 2.03
N LYS A 118 8.05 5.43 3.18
CA LYS A 118 7.68 6.56 4.06
C LYS A 118 7.59 7.91 3.34
N ASN A 119 8.50 8.18 2.41
CA ASN A 119 8.60 9.47 1.72
C ASN A 119 7.93 9.46 0.32
N LYS A 120 7.14 8.42 0.01
CA LYS A 120 6.44 8.34 -1.27
C LYS A 120 5.08 9.01 -1.18
N ASP A 121 4.77 9.85 -2.17
CA ASP A 121 3.46 10.49 -2.28
C ASP A 121 2.38 9.57 -2.86
N ALA A 122 1.15 10.07 -2.88
CA ALA A 122 0.01 9.31 -3.39
C ALA A 122 0.14 8.96 -4.88
N ASN A 123 0.73 9.84 -5.69
CA ASN A 123 0.94 9.62 -7.11
C ASN A 123 1.95 8.50 -7.36
N TRP A 124 3.05 8.50 -6.60
CA TRP A 124 4.02 7.42 -6.66
C TRP A 124 3.38 6.09 -6.25
N LEU A 125 2.64 6.08 -5.15
CA LEU A 125 1.98 4.87 -4.64
C LEU A 125 0.94 4.33 -5.63
N GLU A 126 0.15 5.20 -6.27
CA GLU A 126 -0.80 4.82 -7.33
C GLU A 126 -0.08 4.13 -8.48
N LEU A 127 0.94 4.78 -9.02
CA LEU A 127 1.66 4.29 -10.19
C LEU A 127 2.43 3.00 -9.88
N ALA A 128 3.13 2.95 -8.76
CA ALA A 128 3.89 1.79 -8.31
C ALA A 128 3.01 0.55 -8.14
N THR A 129 1.87 0.68 -7.44
CA THR A 129 0.96 -0.44 -7.24
C THR A 129 0.26 -0.88 -8.53
N THR A 130 -0.02 0.07 -9.45
CA THR A 130 -0.53 -0.24 -10.80
C THR A 130 0.49 -1.09 -11.56
N ALA A 131 1.73 -0.65 -11.62
CA ALA A 131 2.79 -1.36 -12.32
C ALA A 131 3.04 -2.76 -11.73
N ILE A 132 3.09 -2.87 -10.41
CA ILE A 132 3.23 -4.16 -9.72
C ILE A 132 2.05 -5.09 -10.04
N ASN A 133 0.83 -4.58 -10.09
CA ASN A 133 -0.32 -5.39 -10.43
C ASN A 133 -0.29 -5.88 -11.88
N LEU A 134 0.06 -4.98 -12.81
CA LEU A 134 0.22 -5.30 -14.24
C LEU A 134 1.39 -6.25 -14.51
N SER A 135 2.44 -6.20 -13.69
CA SER A 135 3.60 -7.09 -13.83
C SER A 135 3.28 -8.58 -13.65
N ARG A 136 2.08 -8.92 -13.22
CA ARG A 136 1.59 -10.31 -13.19
C ARG A 136 1.35 -10.86 -14.59
N VAL A 137 1.02 -9.98 -15.54
CA VAL A 137 0.66 -10.33 -16.92
C VAL A 137 1.75 -9.85 -17.90
N PHE A 138 2.13 -8.58 -17.81
CA PHE A 138 3.07 -7.92 -18.70
C PHE A 138 4.49 -7.89 -18.13
N LYS A 139 5.52 -7.87 -18.98
CA LYS A 139 6.93 -7.87 -18.56
C LYS A 139 7.77 -6.93 -19.43
N GLY A 140 8.86 -6.38 -18.84
CA GLY A 140 9.83 -5.56 -19.55
C GLY A 140 9.17 -4.38 -20.26
N ASP A 141 9.54 -4.17 -21.54
CA ASP A 141 9.07 -3.03 -22.34
C ASP A 141 7.54 -3.04 -22.53
N GLU A 142 6.94 -4.22 -22.69
CA GLU A 142 5.49 -4.36 -22.79
C GLU A 142 4.77 -3.81 -21.54
N LEU A 143 5.29 -4.07 -20.35
CA LEU A 143 4.73 -3.52 -19.10
C LEU A 143 4.84 -1.98 -19.10
N LEU A 144 5.95 -1.43 -19.57
CA LEU A 144 6.15 0.01 -19.61
C LEU A 144 5.20 0.67 -20.64
N GLU A 145 5.01 0.07 -21.81
CA GLU A 145 4.07 0.55 -22.82
C GLU A 145 2.63 0.58 -22.26
N VAL A 146 2.18 -0.51 -21.62
CA VAL A 146 0.85 -0.57 -21.01
C VAL A 146 0.70 0.49 -19.90
N LEU A 147 1.75 0.77 -19.14
CA LEU A 147 1.73 1.85 -18.16
C LEU A 147 1.56 3.23 -18.80
N TYR A 148 2.24 3.50 -19.93
CA TYR A 148 2.05 4.76 -20.66
C TYR A 148 0.62 4.89 -21.18
N GLU A 149 0.05 3.84 -21.75
CA GLU A 149 -1.33 3.85 -22.23
C GLU A 149 -2.33 4.12 -21.10
N MET A 150 -2.16 3.44 -19.97
CA MET A 150 -3.11 3.54 -18.85
C MET A 150 -2.96 4.83 -18.03
N LYS A 151 -1.75 5.36 -17.90
CA LYS A 151 -1.43 6.42 -16.93
C LYS A 151 -0.83 7.69 -17.56
N GLY A 152 -0.49 7.67 -18.84
CA GLY A 152 0.09 8.83 -19.54
C GLY A 152 -0.82 10.05 -19.61
N HIS A 153 -2.15 9.88 -19.47
CA HIS A 153 -3.08 11.00 -19.35
C HIS A 153 -3.01 11.73 -17.99
N ARG A 154 -2.42 11.09 -16.96
CA ARG A 154 -2.31 11.62 -15.58
C ARG A 154 -0.87 12.00 -15.20
N PHE A 155 0.10 11.26 -15.71
CA PHE A 155 1.50 11.39 -15.30
C PHE A 155 2.40 11.62 -16.51
N PRO A 156 3.37 12.55 -16.42
CA PRO A 156 4.37 12.71 -17.46
C PRO A 156 5.22 11.45 -17.59
N LYS A 157 5.74 11.24 -18.82
CA LYS A 157 6.52 10.05 -19.15
C LYS A 157 7.72 9.84 -18.23
N GLU A 158 8.44 10.90 -17.94
CA GLU A 158 9.62 10.89 -17.06
C GLU A 158 9.29 10.41 -15.65
N PHE A 159 8.10 10.73 -15.16
CA PHE A 159 7.65 10.25 -13.86
C PHE A 159 7.29 8.76 -13.90
N ILE A 160 6.65 8.29 -14.98
CA ILE A 160 6.34 6.87 -15.19
C ILE A 160 7.64 6.06 -15.25
N ASP A 161 8.62 6.50 -16.04
CA ASP A 161 9.93 5.86 -16.16
C ASP A 161 10.66 5.76 -14.83
N LYS A 162 10.68 6.87 -14.07
CA LYS A 162 11.29 6.91 -12.75
C LYS A 162 10.68 5.89 -11.81
N VAL A 163 9.34 5.89 -11.66
CA VAL A 163 8.64 4.99 -10.75
C VAL A 163 8.81 3.54 -11.20
N TYR A 164 8.71 3.27 -12.51
CA TYR A 164 8.93 1.94 -13.08
C TYR A 164 10.30 1.38 -12.70
N ASN A 165 11.37 2.16 -12.89
CA ASN A 165 12.73 1.74 -12.54
C ASN A 165 12.90 1.51 -11.02
N GLU A 166 12.29 2.36 -10.19
CA GLU A 166 12.33 2.19 -8.73
C GLU A 166 11.66 0.88 -8.30
N ILE A 167 10.48 0.54 -8.85
CA ILE A 167 9.77 -0.67 -8.45
C ILE A 167 10.43 -1.95 -8.95
N LEU A 168 11.14 -1.92 -10.08
CA LEU A 168 11.94 -3.07 -10.53
C LEU A 168 12.98 -3.48 -9.48
N ALA A 169 13.59 -2.50 -8.81
CA ALA A 169 14.54 -2.73 -7.74
C ALA A 169 13.86 -3.21 -6.43
N LEU A 170 12.65 -2.70 -6.13
CA LEU A 170 11.95 -3.00 -4.87
C LEU A 170 11.35 -4.42 -4.84
N VAL A 171 10.69 -4.85 -5.90
CA VAL A 171 9.87 -6.08 -5.90
C VAL A 171 10.47 -7.22 -6.74
N LYS A 172 11.72 -7.08 -7.21
CA LYS A 172 12.41 -8.09 -8.05
C LYS A 172 11.53 -8.60 -9.19
N ILE A 173 10.89 -7.69 -9.92
CA ILE A 173 10.12 -8.04 -11.11
C ILE A 173 11.10 -8.66 -12.12
N PRO A 174 10.84 -9.86 -12.65
CA PRO A 174 11.77 -10.51 -13.57
C PRO A 174 11.94 -9.68 -14.84
N HIS A 175 13.16 -9.22 -15.11
CA HIS A 175 13.52 -8.69 -16.42
C HIS A 175 13.52 -9.85 -17.43
N ARG A 176 12.79 -9.74 -18.53
CA ARG A 176 13.11 -10.56 -19.70
C ARG A 176 14.39 -9.98 -20.31
N HIS A 177 15.49 -10.66 -20.14
CA HIS A 177 16.64 -10.42 -21.03
C HIS A 177 16.19 -10.70 -22.46
N HIS A 178 16.23 -9.71 -23.32
CA HIS A 178 16.19 -9.94 -24.74
C HIS A 178 17.43 -10.81 -25.07
N ASN A 179 17.22 -12.11 -25.27
CA ASN A 179 18.14 -12.90 -26.01
C ASN A 179 18.04 -12.44 -27.49
N ASN A 180 18.89 -11.49 -27.87
CA ASN A 180 19.20 -11.27 -29.27
C ASN A 180 19.78 -12.58 -29.81
N LYS A 181 19.01 -13.29 -30.62
CA LYS A 181 19.49 -14.22 -31.61
C LYS A 181 19.07 -13.71 -32.97
#